data_c0ba1b926906a25f755941cad7d0a42b
#
_entry.id   c0ba1b926906a25f755941cad7d0a42b
#
_cell.length_a   1.000
_cell.length_b   1.000
_cell.length_c   1.000
_cell.angle_alpha   90.00
_cell.angle_beta   90.00
_cell.angle_gamma   90.00
#
_symmetry.space_group_name_H-M   'P 1'
#
loop_
_entity.id
_entity.type
_entity.pdbx_description
1 polymer ?
#
loop_
_entity_poly.entity_id
_entity_poly.type
_entity_poly.pdbx_seq_one_letter_code
_entity_poly.pdbx_strand_id
1 'polypeptide(L)'
;MMINWIRMIAALWWSALMMPGCASHVVVPAALEAQLDKDVTFAQILAAPESLVGKRIVVGGEVLKAKRIAAGMLIEVLQLPLNADYEPTVVRTDSQGRFLALTQELLDPATIREGTAITLVGEVTGARMDRLDEVEYRYPTFGVKHLYAWPPGYGAEPRSGFSLGVFGGMGVGSGGRIGGGFGRGY
;
A
#
# COMPACT_ATOMS: atom_id res chain seq x y z
N MET A 1 -57.34 20.58 8.01
CA MET A 1 -56.62 20.19 6.74
C MET A 1 -55.19 20.73 6.69
N MET A 2 -54.77 21.70 7.47
CA MET A 2 -53.41 22.29 7.51
C MET A 2 -52.37 21.48 8.29
N ILE A 3 -52.77 20.65 9.26
CA ILE A 3 -51.86 19.92 10.17
C ILE A 3 -51.11 18.78 9.45
N ASN A 4 -51.71 18.19 8.41
CA ASN A 4 -51.05 17.09 7.67
C ASN A 4 -49.92 17.59 6.72
N TRP A 5 -49.95 18.80 6.25
CA TRP A 5 -48.90 19.35 5.38
C TRP A 5 -47.61 19.63 6.16
N ILE A 6 -47.72 20.10 7.41
CA ILE A 6 -46.55 20.36 8.25
C ILE A 6 -45.84 19.06 8.60
N ARG A 7 -46.58 17.96 8.81
CA ARG A 7 -46.00 16.64 9.08
C ARG A 7 -45.26 16.03 7.85
N MET A 8 -45.78 16.27 6.67
CA MET A 8 -45.14 15.82 5.41
C MET A 8 -43.83 16.59 5.12
N ILE A 9 -43.82 17.90 5.38
CA ILE A 9 -42.61 18.73 5.17
C ILE A 9 -41.54 18.37 6.19
N ALA A 10 -41.88 18.11 7.47
CA ALA A 10 -40.94 17.69 8.49
C ALA A 10 -40.33 16.31 8.19
N ALA A 11 -41.08 15.38 7.61
CA ALA A 11 -40.59 14.06 7.21
C ALA A 11 -39.60 14.12 6.03
N LEU A 12 -39.77 15.05 5.10
CA LEU A 12 -38.85 15.25 3.97
C LEU A 12 -37.52 15.88 4.40
N TRP A 13 -37.51 16.70 5.44
CA TRP A 13 -36.28 17.31 5.94
C TRP A 13 -35.41 16.35 6.74
N TRP A 14 -35.98 15.31 7.35
CA TRP A 14 -35.23 14.34 8.14
C TRP A 14 -34.57 13.26 7.28
N SER A 15 -35.07 12.98 6.09
CA SER A 15 -34.44 12.00 5.19
C SER A 15 -33.19 12.53 4.46
N ALA A 16 -32.96 13.85 4.44
CA ALA A 16 -31.81 14.47 3.80
C ALA A 16 -30.51 14.40 4.65
N LEU A 17 -30.56 13.99 5.92
CA LEU A 17 -29.40 13.98 6.83
C LEU A 17 -28.64 12.64 6.86
N MET A 18 -29.10 11.63 6.15
CA MET A 18 -28.46 10.31 6.08
C MET A 18 -27.71 10.11 4.75
N MET A 19 -26.83 11.04 4.37
CA MET A 19 -25.83 10.72 3.35
C MET A 19 -24.67 10.00 4.06
N PRO A 20 -24.42 8.70 3.79
CA PRO A 20 -23.20 8.06 4.23
C PRO A 20 -22.06 8.81 3.51
N GLY A 21 -21.29 9.57 4.27
CA GLY A 21 -20.03 10.13 3.80
C GLY A 21 -19.13 8.95 3.42
N CYS A 22 -18.86 8.78 2.14
CA CYS A 22 -17.77 7.93 1.70
C CYS A 22 -16.51 8.52 2.35
N ALA A 23 -15.99 7.86 3.37
CA ALA A 23 -14.66 8.15 3.89
C ALA A 23 -13.66 7.76 2.80
N SER A 24 -13.29 8.70 1.94
CA SER A 24 -12.20 8.52 1.00
C SER A 24 -10.92 8.36 1.83
N HIS A 25 -10.24 7.24 1.67
CA HIS A 25 -8.91 7.04 2.25
C HIS A 25 -7.94 8.02 1.57
N VAL A 26 -7.58 9.06 2.31
CA VAL A 26 -6.63 10.07 1.82
C VAL A 26 -5.23 9.50 2.02
N VAL A 27 -4.60 9.06 0.93
CA VAL A 27 -3.23 8.52 0.94
C VAL A 27 -2.21 9.63 1.22
N VAL A 28 -2.38 10.79 0.60
CA VAL A 28 -1.56 11.99 0.83
C VAL A 28 -2.47 13.14 1.28
N PRO A 29 -2.31 13.66 2.50
CA PRO A 29 -3.08 14.81 2.96
C PRO A 29 -2.87 16.05 2.07
N ALA A 30 -3.93 16.75 1.70
CA ALA A 30 -3.86 17.93 0.80
C ALA A 30 -2.91 19.02 1.31
N ALA A 31 -2.79 19.18 2.63
CA ALA A 31 -1.85 20.13 3.23
C ALA A 31 -0.38 19.76 2.99
N LEU A 32 -0.06 18.49 2.86
CA LEU A 32 1.28 18.00 2.52
C LEU A 32 1.49 17.99 1.00
N GLU A 33 0.46 17.69 0.23
CA GLU A 33 0.53 17.69 -1.23
C GLU A 33 0.92 19.07 -1.79
N ALA A 34 0.44 20.14 -1.18
CA ALA A 34 0.81 21.51 -1.54
C ALA A 34 2.30 21.85 -1.25
N GLN A 35 3.01 21.04 -0.46
CA GLN A 35 4.40 21.23 -0.07
C GLN A 35 5.36 20.29 -0.82
N LEU A 36 4.88 19.53 -1.77
CA LEU A 36 5.69 18.58 -2.54
C LEU A 36 6.53 19.29 -3.60
N ASP A 37 7.78 18.87 -3.71
CA ASP A 37 8.67 19.21 -4.82
C ASP A 37 8.40 18.26 -6.00
N LYS A 38 7.40 18.59 -6.83
CA LYS A 38 6.89 17.71 -7.90
C LYS A 38 7.91 17.43 -9.02
N ASP A 39 8.91 18.29 -9.16
CA ASP A 39 9.97 18.16 -10.18
C ASP A 39 11.12 17.24 -9.73
N VAL A 40 11.11 16.79 -8.47
CA VAL A 40 12.13 15.90 -7.92
C VAL A 40 11.68 14.46 -8.01
N THR A 41 12.50 13.64 -8.65
CA THR A 41 12.25 12.20 -8.83
C THR A 41 13.11 11.35 -7.88
N PHE A 42 12.68 10.12 -7.60
CA PHE A 42 13.49 9.19 -6.80
C PHE A 42 14.84 8.89 -7.45
N ALA A 43 14.91 8.77 -8.79
CA ALA A 43 16.16 8.56 -9.52
C ALA A 43 17.17 9.70 -9.29
N GLN A 44 16.73 10.95 -9.25
CA GLN A 44 17.59 12.09 -8.93
C GLN A 44 18.10 12.03 -7.47
N ILE A 45 17.24 11.64 -6.54
CA ILE A 45 17.64 11.48 -5.13
C ILE A 45 18.62 10.32 -4.98
N LEU A 46 18.42 9.21 -5.68
CA LEU A 46 19.35 8.09 -5.65
C LEU A 46 20.74 8.48 -6.17
N ALA A 47 20.80 9.31 -7.23
CA ALA A 47 22.05 9.78 -7.82
C ALA A 47 22.79 10.80 -6.91
N ALA A 48 22.07 11.76 -6.29
CA ALA A 48 22.66 12.85 -5.55
C ALA A 48 21.82 13.25 -4.32
N PRO A 49 21.67 12.38 -3.31
CA PRO A 49 20.78 12.62 -2.18
C PRO A 49 21.16 13.85 -1.35
N GLU A 50 22.45 14.16 -1.22
CA GLU A 50 22.90 15.32 -0.44
C GLU A 50 22.53 16.67 -1.07
N SER A 51 22.45 16.73 -2.39
CA SER A 51 22.08 17.97 -3.10
C SER A 51 20.58 18.26 -3.02
N LEU A 52 19.79 17.29 -2.60
CA LEU A 52 18.33 17.36 -2.52
C LEU A 52 17.80 17.33 -1.07
N VAL A 53 18.68 17.52 -0.08
CA VAL A 53 18.30 17.59 1.34
C VAL A 53 17.26 18.70 1.54
N GLY A 54 16.20 18.38 2.30
CA GLY A 54 15.06 19.27 2.57
C GLY A 54 13.95 19.21 1.52
N LYS A 55 14.18 18.57 0.36
CA LYS A 55 13.14 18.36 -0.65
C LYS A 55 12.12 17.34 -0.16
N ARG A 56 10.84 17.59 -0.46
CA ARG A 56 9.72 16.73 -0.06
C ARG A 56 9.09 16.08 -1.26
N ILE A 57 9.04 14.76 -1.25
CA ILE A 57 8.41 13.98 -2.32
C ILE A 57 7.49 12.91 -1.76
N VAL A 58 6.62 12.38 -2.60
CA VAL A 58 5.90 11.14 -2.33
C VAL A 58 6.72 10.00 -2.89
N VAL A 59 7.00 9.01 -2.06
CA VAL A 59 7.63 7.75 -2.45
C VAL A 59 6.83 6.59 -1.90
N GLY A 60 6.85 5.48 -2.60
CA GLY A 60 6.20 4.26 -2.13
C GLY A 60 7.03 3.04 -2.40
N GLY A 61 6.57 1.93 -1.89
CA GLY A 61 7.23 0.67 -2.08
C GLY A 61 6.79 -0.40 -1.09
N GLU A 62 7.60 -1.44 -1.01
CA GLU A 62 7.38 -2.56 -0.13
C GLU A 62 8.37 -2.53 1.04
N VAL A 63 7.86 -2.69 2.24
CA VAL A 63 8.68 -2.80 3.45
C VAL A 63 9.51 -4.08 3.39
N LEU A 64 10.83 -3.95 3.45
CA LEU A 64 11.75 -5.08 3.57
C LEU A 64 12.08 -5.36 5.02
N LYS A 65 12.19 -4.30 5.84
CA LYS A 65 12.52 -4.42 7.25
C LYS A 65 12.04 -3.19 8.01
N ALA A 66 11.50 -3.38 9.20
CA ALA A 66 11.21 -2.31 10.13
C ALA A 66 11.91 -2.59 11.46
N LYS A 67 12.63 -1.58 11.99
CA LYS A 67 13.41 -1.70 13.22
C LYS A 67 13.18 -0.50 14.12
N ARG A 68 12.86 -0.73 15.39
CA ARG A 68 12.84 0.33 16.40
C ARG A 68 14.25 0.70 16.80
N ILE A 69 14.54 1.99 16.81
CA ILE A 69 15.81 2.57 17.23
C ILE A 69 15.54 3.69 18.23
N ALA A 70 16.58 4.24 18.86
CA ALA A 70 16.42 5.31 19.85
C ALA A 70 15.76 6.58 19.27
N ALA A 71 15.96 6.86 17.97
CA ALA A 71 15.41 8.04 17.29
C ALA A 71 13.99 7.80 16.73
N GLY A 72 13.37 6.62 16.93
CA GLY A 72 12.06 6.27 16.39
C GLY A 72 12.04 4.92 15.72
N MET A 73 11.39 4.82 14.56
CA MET A 73 11.38 3.61 13.75
C MET A 73 12.11 3.85 12.43
N LEU A 74 13.07 2.99 12.12
CA LEU A 74 13.78 2.93 10.85
C LEU A 74 13.14 1.84 9.98
N ILE A 75 12.71 2.22 8.78
CA ILE A 75 12.06 1.32 7.82
C ILE A 75 12.93 1.25 6.57
N GLU A 76 13.35 0.05 6.19
CA GLU A 76 13.98 -0.23 4.90
C GLU A 76 12.89 -0.58 3.89
N VAL A 77 12.89 0.10 2.75
CA VAL A 77 11.84 -0.01 1.74
C VAL A 77 12.47 -0.30 0.39
N LEU A 78 11.94 -1.29 -0.31
CA LEU A 78 12.15 -1.46 -1.74
C LEU A 78 11.27 -0.43 -2.46
N GLN A 79 11.88 0.55 -3.11
CA GLN A 79 11.13 1.56 -3.84
C GLN A 79 10.36 0.91 -5.00
N LEU A 80 9.09 1.27 -5.14
CA LEU A 80 8.25 0.87 -6.26
C LEU A 80 7.59 2.12 -6.86
N PRO A 81 7.41 2.16 -8.20
CA PRO A 81 6.69 3.23 -8.85
C PRO A 81 5.28 3.40 -8.29
N LEU A 82 4.82 4.64 -8.22
CA LEU A 82 3.47 4.98 -7.79
C LEU A 82 2.59 5.29 -9.02
N ASN A 83 1.32 4.89 -8.96
CA ASN A 83 0.31 5.31 -9.92
C ASN A 83 -0.24 6.71 -9.58
N ALA A 84 -1.26 7.18 -10.33
CA ALA A 84 -1.87 8.49 -10.12
C ALA A 84 -2.57 8.64 -8.74
N ASP A 85 -2.96 7.54 -8.12
CA ASP A 85 -3.61 7.49 -6.80
C ASP A 85 -2.60 7.26 -5.67
N TYR A 86 -1.30 7.42 -5.96
CA TYR A 86 -0.19 7.16 -5.04
C TYR A 86 -0.05 5.70 -4.58
N GLU A 87 -0.62 4.77 -5.31
CA GLU A 87 -0.51 3.35 -5.00
C GLU A 87 0.80 2.77 -5.55
N PRO A 88 1.60 2.03 -4.76
CA PRO A 88 2.78 1.35 -5.25
C PRO A 88 2.41 0.24 -6.24
N THR A 89 3.16 0.09 -7.31
CA THR A 89 3.04 -1.09 -8.17
C THR A 89 3.47 -2.35 -7.43
N VAL A 90 3.01 -3.52 -7.91
CA VAL A 90 3.36 -4.81 -7.28
C VAL A 90 4.55 -5.48 -7.97
N VAL A 91 5.05 -4.91 -9.04
CA VAL A 91 6.11 -5.46 -9.88
C VAL A 91 7.46 -5.05 -9.30
N ARG A 92 8.09 -5.93 -8.52
CA ARG A 92 9.38 -5.66 -7.86
C ARG A 92 10.53 -5.38 -8.81
N THR A 93 10.45 -5.87 -10.07
CA THR A 93 11.46 -5.61 -11.10
C THR A 93 11.52 -4.16 -11.57
N ASP A 94 10.45 -3.39 -11.31
CA ASP A 94 10.37 -1.96 -11.65
C ASP A 94 11.00 -1.07 -10.58
N SER A 95 11.57 -1.67 -9.53
CA SER A 95 12.26 -0.97 -8.46
C SER A 95 13.50 -0.24 -8.98
N GLN A 96 13.65 1.01 -8.55
CA GLN A 96 14.88 1.78 -8.80
C GLN A 96 15.92 1.62 -7.69
N GLY A 97 15.63 0.84 -6.66
CA GLY A 97 16.53 0.59 -5.54
C GLY A 97 15.84 0.64 -4.18
N ARG A 98 16.62 0.83 -3.13
CA ARG A 98 16.14 0.85 -1.75
C ARG A 98 16.36 2.20 -1.11
N PHE A 99 15.57 2.50 -0.10
CA PHE A 99 15.75 3.69 0.73
C PHE A 99 15.46 3.40 2.21
N LEU A 100 15.89 4.27 3.08
CA LEU A 100 15.58 4.24 4.49
C LEU A 100 14.62 5.38 4.85
N ALA A 101 13.57 5.06 5.56
CA ALA A 101 12.61 6.02 6.09
C ALA A 101 12.69 6.02 7.62
N LEU A 102 12.87 7.20 8.22
CA LEU A 102 12.89 7.39 9.66
C LEU A 102 11.63 8.12 10.09
N THR A 103 10.83 7.51 10.94
CA THR A 103 9.68 8.15 11.60
C THR A 103 9.89 8.23 13.10
N GLN A 104 9.51 9.38 13.69
CA GLN A 104 9.45 9.56 15.14
C GLN A 104 8.12 9.08 15.73
N GLU A 105 7.14 8.81 14.86
CA GLU A 105 5.86 8.27 15.27
C GLU A 105 6.04 6.86 15.81
N LEU A 106 5.40 6.58 16.95
CA LEU A 106 5.43 5.26 17.60
C LEU A 106 4.48 4.31 16.87
N LEU A 107 4.86 3.91 15.67
CA LEU A 107 4.13 2.88 14.94
C LEU A 107 4.36 1.52 15.60
N ASP A 108 3.33 0.70 15.62
CA ASP A 108 3.49 -0.69 16.04
C ASP A 108 4.20 -1.48 14.94
N PRO A 109 5.37 -2.09 15.22
CA PRO A 109 6.06 -2.93 14.23
C PRO A 109 5.20 -4.08 13.70
N ALA A 110 4.15 -4.48 14.44
CA ALA A 110 3.21 -5.50 13.99
C ALA A 110 2.31 -5.02 12.84
N THR A 111 2.15 -3.70 12.65
CA THR A 111 1.37 -3.11 11.56
C THR A 111 2.21 -2.82 10.31
N ILE A 112 3.52 -2.62 10.49
CA ILE A 112 4.48 -2.35 9.40
C ILE A 112 5.40 -3.56 9.27
N ARG A 113 4.85 -4.65 8.73
CA ARG A 113 5.60 -5.91 8.54
C ARG A 113 6.33 -5.92 7.20
N GLU A 114 7.30 -6.82 7.09
CA GLU A 114 7.87 -7.19 5.80
C GLU A 114 6.78 -7.58 4.81
N GLY A 115 6.88 -7.10 3.57
CA GLY A 115 5.88 -7.29 2.53
C GLY A 115 4.72 -6.29 2.56
N THR A 116 4.63 -5.41 3.57
CA THR A 116 3.62 -4.36 3.60
C THR A 116 3.91 -3.31 2.53
N ALA A 117 2.95 -3.04 1.65
CA ALA A 117 3.03 -1.93 0.73
C ALA A 117 2.77 -0.61 1.49
N ILE A 118 3.60 0.38 1.25
CA ILE A 118 3.47 1.70 1.89
C ILE A 118 3.63 2.83 0.87
N THR A 119 2.98 3.94 1.17
CA THR A 119 3.22 5.23 0.52
C THR A 119 3.54 6.25 1.60
N LEU A 120 4.56 7.04 1.41
CA LEU A 120 4.93 8.06 2.38
C LEU A 120 5.25 9.40 1.72
N VAL A 121 4.97 10.48 2.43
CA VAL A 121 5.53 11.80 2.19
C VAL A 121 6.81 11.88 2.98
N GLY A 122 7.94 11.96 2.28
CA GLY A 122 9.27 12.00 2.87
C GLY A 122 10.02 13.28 2.54
N GLU A 123 10.73 13.82 3.53
CA GLU A 123 11.72 14.88 3.34
C GLU A 123 13.09 14.23 3.23
N VAL A 124 13.81 14.51 2.16
CA VAL A 124 15.16 13.99 1.95
C VAL A 124 16.09 14.50 3.06
N THR A 125 16.77 13.59 3.75
CA THR A 125 17.71 13.91 4.83
C THR A 125 19.17 13.63 4.47
N GLY A 126 19.42 13.11 3.26
CA GLY A 126 20.74 12.77 2.75
C GLY A 126 20.85 11.29 2.39
N ALA A 127 21.99 10.70 2.67
CA ALA A 127 22.19 9.26 2.48
C ALA A 127 22.91 8.62 3.66
N ARG A 128 22.77 7.30 3.75
CA ARG A 128 23.49 6.45 4.71
C ARG A 128 24.15 5.30 3.97
N MET A 129 25.43 5.07 4.23
CA MET A 129 26.10 3.84 3.84
C MET A 129 25.74 2.75 4.83
N ASP A 130 25.25 1.63 4.31
CA ASP A 130 24.99 0.42 5.09
C ASP A 130 25.30 -0.81 4.23
N ARG A 131 25.40 -1.99 4.82
CA ARG A 131 25.66 -3.22 4.06
C ARG A 131 24.37 -3.80 3.55
N LEU A 132 24.37 -4.09 2.24
CA LEU A 132 23.39 -4.94 1.60
C LEU A 132 24.08 -6.26 1.27
N ASP A 133 23.84 -7.26 2.11
CA ASP A 133 24.58 -8.51 2.13
C ASP A 133 26.10 -8.26 2.32
N GLU A 134 26.92 -8.55 1.33
CA GLU A 134 28.39 -8.36 1.37
C GLU A 134 28.85 -7.05 0.70
N VAL A 135 27.94 -6.28 0.10
CA VAL A 135 28.25 -5.06 -0.65
C VAL A 135 27.84 -3.81 0.14
N GLU A 136 28.67 -2.77 0.09
CA GLU A 136 28.28 -1.45 0.56
C GLU A 136 27.23 -0.84 -0.36
N TYR A 137 26.10 -0.43 0.24
CA TYR A 137 25.00 0.20 -0.48
C TYR A 137 24.69 1.58 0.10
N ARG A 138 24.54 2.57 -0.77
CA ARG A 138 24.19 3.92 -0.39
C ARG A 138 22.68 4.10 -0.41
N TYR A 139 22.10 4.09 0.76
CA TYR A 139 20.66 4.29 0.93
C TYR A 139 20.33 5.77 0.98
N PRO A 140 19.50 6.32 0.08
CA PRO A 140 18.84 7.59 0.32
C PRO A 140 18.04 7.52 1.61
N THR A 141 18.02 8.60 2.39
CA THR A 141 17.33 8.66 3.67
C THR A 141 16.24 9.72 3.66
N PHE A 142 15.09 9.38 4.25
CA PHE A 142 13.93 10.24 4.34
C PHE A 142 13.45 10.37 5.79
N GLY A 143 13.16 11.62 6.20
CA GLY A 143 12.37 11.89 7.39
C GLY A 143 10.88 11.82 7.03
N VAL A 144 10.15 10.90 7.62
CA VAL A 144 8.72 10.68 7.32
C VAL A 144 7.89 11.83 7.87
N LYS A 145 7.05 12.43 7.02
CA LYS A 145 6.05 13.44 7.40
C LYS A 145 4.64 12.83 7.46
N HIS A 146 4.39 11.83 6.64
CA HIS A 146 3.15 11.06 6.63
C HIS A 146 3.43 9.68 6.06
N LEU A 147 2.80 8.64 6.60
CA LEU A 147 2.91 7.28 6.13
C LEU A 147 1.52 6.66 6.03
N TYR A 148 1.23 6.10 4.88
CA TYR A 148 0.04 5.29 4.62
C TYR A 148 0.47 3.85 4.37
N ALA A 149 -0.05 2.93 5.17
CA ALA A 149 0.16 1.50 4.99
C ALA A 149 -1.06 0.89 4.29
N TRP A 150 -0.82 0.22 3.19
CA TRP A 150 -1.88 -0.45 2.43
C TRP A 150 -2.35 -1.72 3.14
N PRO A 151 -3.63 -2.08 3.03
CA PRO A 151 -4.16 -3.28 3.66
C PRO A 151 -3.40 -4.55 3.25
N PRO A 152 -3.34 -5.58 4.12
CA PRO A 152 -2.75 -6.86 3.77
C PRO A 152 -3.40 -7.48 2.53
N GLY A 153 -2.58 -7.98 1.60
CA GLY A 153 -3.03 -8.52 0.32
C GLY A 153 -3.21 -7.46 -0.77
N TYR A 154 -2.88 -6.20 -0.48
CA TYR A 154 -2.80 -5.17 -1.51
C TYR A 154 -1.84 -5.62 -2.62
N GLY A 155 -2.32 -5.56 -3.88
CA GLY A 155 -1.54 -6.02 -5.04
C GLY A 155 -1.34 -7.52 -5.16
N ALA A 156 -1.84 -8.32 -4.25
CA ALA A 156 -1.98 -9.74 -4.51
C ALA A 156 -3.02 -9.88 -5.63
N GLU A 157 -2.59 -10.35 -6.81
CA GLU A 157 -3.53 -10.84 -7.81
C GLU A 157 -4.55 -11.72 -7.09
N PRO A 158 -5.87 -11.54 -7.32
CA PRO A 158 -6.83 -12.46 -6.79
C PRO A 158 -6.37 -13.83 -7.31
N ARG A 159 -5.84 -14.66 -6.40
CA ARG A 159 -5.56 -16.04 -6.72
C ARG A 159 -6.85 -16.52 -7.32
N SER A 160 -6.86 -16.79 -8.63
CA SER A 160 -7.96 -17.48 -9.28
C SER A 160 -8.04 -18.83 -8.58
N GLY A 161 -8.75 -18.82 -7.46
CA GLY A 161 -9.08 -20.05 -6.77
C GLY A 161 -9.88 -20.83 -7.77
N PHE A 162 -9.26 -21.82 -8.35
CA PHE A 162 -9.96 -22.86 -9.07
C PHE A 162 -10.92 -23.47 -8.05
N SER A 163 -12.08 -22.83 -7.90
CA SER A 163 -13.20 -23.41 -7.16
C SER A 163 -13.73 -24.54 -8.01
N LEU A 164 -13.29 -25.75 -7.69
CA LEU A 164 -13.94 -26.94 -8.16
C LEU A 164 -15.36 -26.91 -7.59
N GLY A 165 -16.27 -26.30 -8.35
CA GLY A 165 -17.70 -26.36 -8.06
C GLY A 165 -18.14 -27.80 -8.20
N VAL A 166 -18.16 -28.53 -7.11
CA VAL A 166 -18.86 -29.80 -7.04
C VAL A 166 -20.35 -29.46 -7.10
N PHE A 167 -20.86 -29.36 -8.33
CA PHE A 167 -22.29 -29.41 -8.56
C PHE A 167 -22.73 -30.85 -8.30
N GLY A 168 -23.20 -31.12 -7.08
CA GLY A 168 -23.96 -32.31 -6.74
C GLY A 168 -25.29 -32.33 -7.49
N GLY A 169 -25.26 -32.72 -8.75
CA GLY A 169 -26.46 -33.11 -9.50
C GLY A 169 -26.83 -34.52 -9.10
N MET A 170 -27.85 -34.71 -8.24
CA MET A 170 -28.50 -35.99 -8.07
C MET A 170 -29.32 -36.30 -9.34
N GLY A 171 -28.65 -36.96 -10.30
CA GLY A 171 -29.31 -37.60 -11.43
C GLY A 171 -29.37 -39.07 -11.17
N VAL A 172 -30.55 -39.59 -10.86
CA VAL A 172 -30.82 -41.02 -10.87
C VAL A 172 -30.88 -41.49 -12.33
N GLY A 173 -29.89 -42.27 -12.74
CA GLY A 173 -29.81 -42.86 -14.10
C GLY A 173 -28.88 -44.06 -14.10
N SER A 174 -29.47 -45.20 -14.30
CA SER A 174 -28.95 -46.56 -14.36
C SER A 174 -27.79 -46.73 -15.36
N GLY A 175 -26.74 -47.44 -14.92
CA GLY A 175 -25.93 -48.34 -15.76
C GLY A 175 -24.61 -47.78 -16.33
N GLY A 176 -23.48 -48.34 -15.92
CA GLY A 176 -22.31 -48.45 -16.81
C GLY A 176 -20.93 -48.11 -16.20
N ARG A 177 -20.26 -49.14 -15.75
CA ARG A 177 -18.80 -49.45 -15.72
C ARG A 177 -17.80 -48.33 -15.32
N ILE A 178 -17.19 -48.59 -14.21
CA ILE A 178 -15.97 -47.94 -13.68
C ILE A 178 -14.74 -48.47 -14.45
N GLY A 179 -14.00 -47.59 -15.09
CA GLY A 179 -12.68 -47.87 -15.64
C GLY A 179 -11.65 -46.99 -14.93
N GLY A 180 -10.89 -47.55 -13.97
CA GLY A 180 -9.77 -46.89 -13.33
C GLY A 180 -8.52 -46.99 -14.19
N GLY A 181 -7.89 -45.83 -14.52
CA GLY A 181 -6.58 -45.73 -15.15
C GLY A 181 -5.62 -44.96 -14.25
N PHE A 182 -4.68 -45.68 -13.58
CA PHE A 182 -3.54 -45.07 -12.93
C PHE A 182 -2.42 -44.92 -13.96
N GLY A 183 -2.12 -43.69 -14.37
CA GLY A 183 -0.93 -43.35 -15.15
C GLY A 183 0.18 -42.91 -14.23
N ARG A 184 1.22 -43.71 -14.04
CA ARG A 184 2.52 -43.35 -13.48
C ARG A 184 3.39 -42.81 -14.62
N GLY A 185 3.87 -41.57 -14.52
CA GLY A 185 4.88 -41.03 -15.39
C GLY A 185 6.10 -40.61 -14.54
N TYR A 186 7.25 -41.00 -15.03
CA TYR A 186 8.60 -40.78 -14.49
C TYR A 186 8.99 -39.34 -14.49
#